data_2b69d84148a90c85070b5746ee8327f7
#
_entry.id   2b69d84148a90c85070b5746ee8327f7
#
_cell.length_a   1.000
_cell.length_b   1.000
_cell.length_c   1.000
_cell.angle_alpha   90.00
_cell.angle_beta   90.00
_cell.angle_gamma   90.00
#
_symmetry.space_group_name_H-M   'P 1'
#
loop_
_entity.id
_entity.type
_entity.pdbx_description
1 polymer ?
#
loop_
_entity_poly.entity_id
_entity_poly.type
_entity_poly.pdbx_seq_one_letter_code
_entity_poly.pdbx_strand_id
1 'polypeptide(L)'
;ERMKSNYEPGTRLELISMDDPYSKIPPGTRGTVMCVDDIGTIHVKWDNGSGLGLVPGEDAFRRLTPAEIEEETNSAVEQDGGMSM
;
A
#
# COMPACT_ATOMS: atom_id res chain seq x y z
N GLU A 1 -19.54 7.50 4.11
CA GLU A 1 -19.27 6.27 4.77
C GLU A 1 -18.92 5.17 3.80
N ARG A 2 -19.52 5.16 2.64
CA ARG A 2 -19.12 4.25 1.63
C ARG A 2 -17.72 4.50 1.21
N MET A 3 -17.28 5.74 1.28
CA MET A 3 -15.95 6.07 0.88
C MET A 3 -14.93 5.45 1.79
N LYS A 4 -15.26 5.30 3.04
CA LYS A 4 -14.34 4.66 3.95
C LYS A 4 -14.14 3.20 3.61
N SER A 5 -15.16 2.56 3.06
CA SER A 5 -15.04 1.15 2.77
C SER A 5 -14.12 0.86 1.61
N ASN A 6 -13.78 1.88 0.84
CA ASN A 6 -12.93 1.64 -0.33
C ASN A 6 -11.53 1.23 0.05
N TYR A 7 -11.10 1.56 1.27
CA TYR A 7 -9.73 1.28 1.70
C TYR A 7 -9.78 0.68 3.09
N GLU A 8 -10.19 -0.56 3.13
CA GLU A 8 -10.27 -1.26 4.41
C GLU A 8 -8.88 -1.65 4.88
N PRO A 9 -8.73 -1.83 6.20
CA PRO A 9 -7.45 -2.30 6.72
C PRO A 9 -7.04 -3.59 6.02
N GLY A 10 -5.79 -3.67 5.65
CA GLY A 10 -5.28 -4.82 4.93
C GLY A 10 -5.26 -4.65 3.43
N THR A 11 -5.85 -3.58 2.89
CA THR A 11 -5.83 -3.33 1.45
C THR A 11 -4.41 -3.03 1.02
N ARG A 12 -3.99 -3.64 -0.08
CA ARG A 12 -2.66 -3.40 -0.62
C ARG A 12 -2.73 -2.28 -1.66
N LEU A 13 -1.77 -1.39 -1.58
CA LEU A 13 -1.70 -0.22 -2.47
C LEU A 13 -0.32 -0.11 -3.08
N GLU A 14 -0.27 0.62 -4.18
CA GLU A 14 1.00 0.99 -4.79
C GLU A 14 1.00 2.49 -4.99
N LEU A 15 2.07 3.15 -4.57
CA LEU A 15 2.21 4.59 -4.74
C LEU A 15 2.58 4.92 -6.17
N ILE A 16 1.83 5.83 -6.78
CA ILE A 16 2.15 6.29 -8.12
C ILE A 16 2.98 7.55 -8.03
N SER A 17 2.54 8.51 -7.22
CA SER A 17 3.34 9.69 -6.98
C SER A 17 2.81 10.40 -5.74
N MET A 18 3.69 11.11 -5.06
CA MET A 18 3.33 11.92 -3.92
C MET A 18 3.61 13.37 -4.23
N ASP A 19 2.73 14.22 -3.70
CA ASP A 19 2.87 15.65 -3.89
C ASP A 19 3.93 16.26 -2.99
N ASP A 20 4.49 15.49 -2.10
CA ASP A 20 5.45 15.96 -1.12
C ASP A 20 6.87 15.73 -1.63
N PRO A 21 7.62 16.81 -1.94
CA PRO A 21 8.97 16.63 -2.45
C PRO A 21 9.94 16.06 -1.41
N TYR A 22 9.53 16.07 -0.14
CA TYR A 22 10.38 15.51 0.91
C TYR A 22 9.98 14.10 1.28
N SER A 23 9.05 13.53 0.55
CA SER A 23 8.62 12.16 0.80
C SER A 23 9.77 11.21 0.57
N LYS A 24 9.90 10.23 1.44
CA LYS A 24 10.93 9.22 1.31
C LYS A 24 10.41 7.96 0.65
N ILE A 25 9.20 8.02 0.11
CA ILE A 25 8.58 6.88 -0.51
C ILE A 25 8.63 7.07 -2.01
N PRO A 26 9.46 6.31 -2.72
CA PRO A 26 9.54 6.46 -4.18
C PRO A 26 8.31 5.86 -4.85
N PRO A 27 8.00 6.34 -6.06
CA PRO A 27 6.90 5.74 -6.82
C PRO A 27 7.13 4.25 -7.01
N GLY A 28 6.05 3.49 -6.97
CA GLY A 28 6.13 2.05 -7.09
C GLY A 28 6.22 1.32 -5.77
N THR A 29 6.40 2.06 -4.68
CA THR A 29 6.43 1.42 -3.37
C THR A 29 5.03 0.92 -3.02
N ARG A 30 4.97 -0.27 -2.46
CA ARG A 30 3.70 -0.85 -2.05
C ARG A 30 3.54 -0.77 -0.55
N GLY A 31 2.31 -0.79 -0.11
CA GLY A 31 2.02 -0.70 1.30
C GLY A 31 0.68 -1.29 1.63
N THR A 32 0.39 -1.36 2.92
CA THR A 32 -0.85 -1.94 3.42
C THR A 32 -1.62 -0.88 4.19
N VAL A 33 -2.89 -0.74 3.87
CA VAL A 33 -3.75 0.21 4.57
C VAL A 33 -3.94 -0.24 6.00
N MET A 34 -3.72 0.68 6.93
CA MET A 34 -3.98 0.42 8.34
C MET A 34 -5.38 0.88 8.73
N CYS A 35 -5.73 2.08 8.31
CA CYS A 35 -7.06 2.63 8.57
C CYS A 35 -7.22 3.92 7.78
N VAL A 36 -8.45 4.44 7.76
CA VAL A 36 -8.73 5.74 7.19
C VAL A 36 -9.34 6.56 8.31
N ASP A 37 -8.80 7.76 8.53
CA ASP A 37 -9.29 8.56 9.64
C ASP A 37 -10.48 9.43 9.21
N ASP A 38 -10.96 10.24 10.14
CA ASP A 38 -12.18 10.99 9.92
C ASP A 38 -12.05 12.05 8.84
N ILE A 39 -10.86 12.52 8.60
CA ILE A 39 -10.66 13.53 7.57
C ILE A 39 -10.27 12.91 6.24
N GLY A 40 -10.30 11.59 6.15
CA GLY A 40 -10.08 10.91 4.89
C GLY A 40 -8.64 10.56 4.58
N THR A 41 -7.73 10.78 5.53
CA THR A 41 -6.35 10.38 5.32
C THR A 41 -6.21 8.87 5.47
N ILE A 42 -5.59 8.25 4.48
CA ILE A 42 -5.38 6.82 4.48
C ILE A 42 -4.05 6.52 5.13
N HIS A 43 -4.09 5.87 6.28
CA HIS A 43 -2.87 5.52 6.99
C HIS A 43 -2.33 4.21 6.45
N VAL A 44 -1.11 4.26 5.95
CA VAL A 44 -0.51 3.13 5.24
C VAL A 44 0.80 2.76 5.89
N LYS A 45 1.01 1.48 6.05
CA LYS A 45 2.31 0.97 6.43
C LYS A 45 3.01 0.52 5.16
N TRP A 46 4.03 1.26 4.76
CA TRP A 46 4.73 1.00 3.51
C TRP A 46 5.74 -0.10 3.69
N ASP A 47 5.97 -0.85 2.62
CA ASP A 47 6.88 -1.98 2.69
C ASP A 47 8.31 -1.56 2.99
N ASN A 48 8.63 -0.30 2.73
CA ASN A 48 9.97 0.21 3.05
C ASN A 48 10.11 0.66 4.49
N GLY A 49 9.07 0.45 5.31
CA GLY A 49 9.12 0.79 6.71
C GLY A 49 8.54 2.14 7.08
N SER A 50 8.15 2.92 6.09
CA SER A 50 7.55 4.22 6.36
C SER A 50 6.11 4.10 6.78
N GLY A 51 5.62 5.11 7.49
CA GLY A 51 4.24 5.15 7.91
C GLY A 51 3.50 6.37 7.42
N LEU A 52 3.89 6.91 6.27
CA LEU A 52 3.26 8.12 5.75
C LEU A 52 1.83 7.84 5.30
N GLY A 53 0.94 8.80 5.57
CA GLY A 53 -0.43 8.69 5.12
C GLY A 53 -0.60 9.21 3.70
N LEU A 54 -1.71 8.83 3.08
CA LEU A 54 -2.07 9.29 1.75
C LEU A 54 -3.29 10.16 1.84
N VAL A 55 -3.29 11.25 1.07
CA VAL A 55 -4.42 12.15 1.00
C VAL A 55 -5.03 12.00 -0.38
N PRO A 56 -6.23 11.41 -0.48
CA PRO A 56 -6.87 11.26 -1.80
C PRO A 56 -7.05 12.62 -2.45
N GLY A 57 -6.71 12.67 -3.72
CA GLY A 57 -6.79 13.92 -4.47
C GLY A 57 -5.49 14.67 -4.52
N GLU A 58 -4.58 14.46 -3.58
CA GLU A 58 -3.28 15.09 -3.61
C GLU A 58 -2.18 14.10 -3.96
N ASP A 59 -2.33 12.88 -3.49
CA ASP A 59 -1.36 11.84 -3.76
C ASP A 59 -1.96 10.85 -4.72
N ALA A 60 -1.17 10.37 -5.65
CA ALA A 60 -1.63 9.40 -6.64
C ALA A 60 -1.22 8.00 -6.21
N PHE A 61 -2.18 7.12 -6.14
CA PHE A 61 -1.93 5.75 -5.73
C PHE A 61 -3.04 4.88 -6.30
N ARG A 62 -2.84 3.56 -6.26
CA ARG A 62 -3.84 2.62 -6.75
C ARG A 62 -3.83 1.38 -5.88
N ARG A 63 -4.99 0.72 -5.87
CA ARG A 63 -5.06 -0.56 -5.18
C ARG A 63 -4.48 -1.63 -6.09
N LEU A 64 -3.80 -2.59 -5.48
CA LEU A 64 -3.27 -3.70 -6.24
C LEU A 64 -4.42 -4.60 -6.67
N THR A 65 -4.26 -5.21 -7.84
CA THR A 65 -5.23 -6.18 -8.31
C THR A 65 -5.03 -7.49 -7.58
N PRO A 66 -6.06 -8.35 -7.56
CA PRO A 66 -5.89 -9.67 -6.94
C PRO A 66 -4.73 -10.45 -7.55
N ALA A 67 -4.51 -10.29 -8.86
CA ALA A 67 -3.40 -10.99 -9.49
C ALA A 67 -2.07 -10.49 -8.95
N GLU A 68 -1.94 -9.20 -8.74
CA GLU A 68 -0.71 -8.64 -8.20
C GLU A 68 -0.48 -9.10 -6.77
N ILE A 69 -1.54 -9.15 -5.99
CA ILE A 69 -1.42 -9.62 -4.61
C ILE A 69 -1.01 -11.08 -4.59
N GLU A 70 -1.57 -11.86 -5.48
CA GLU A 70 -1.23 -13.26 -5.57
C GLU A 70 0.22 -13.46 -5.95
N GLU A 71 0.71 -12.63 -6.85
CA GLU A 71 2.11 -12.70 -7.23
C GLU A 71 3.02 -12.41 -6.05
N GLU A 72 2.65 -11.45 -5.23
CA GLU A 72 3.45 -11.15 -4.04
C GLU A 72 3.52 -12.35 -3.13
N THR A 73 2.37 -12.99 -2.93
CA THR A 73 2.29 -14.14 -2.06
C THR A 73 3.08 -15.31 -2.62
N ASN A 74 2.97 -15.52 -3.92
CA ASN A 74 3.68 -16.63 -4.54
C ASN A 74 5.18 -16.45 -4.46
N SER A 75 5.65 -15.24 -4.63
CA SER A 75 7.08 -14.97 -4.52
C SER A 75 7.58 -15.28 -3.12
N ALA A 76 6.81 -14.89 -2.11
CA ALA A 76 7.21 -15.15 -0.74
C ALA A 76 7.22 -16.65 -0.47
N VAL A 77 6.21 -17.34 -0.96
CA VAL A 77 6.13 -18.79 -0.76
C VAL A 77 7.27 -19.47 -1.48
N GLU A 78 7.60 -19.02 -2.66
CA GLU A 78 8.70 -19.61 -3.39
C GLU A 78 10.00 -19.50 -2.64
N GLN A 79 10.23 -18.35 -2.05
CA GLN A 79 11.45 -18.14 -1.29
C GLN A 79 11.51 -19.07 -0.10
N ASP A 80 10.39 -19.19 0.58
CA ASP A 80 10.33 -20.07 1.72
C ASP A 80 10.58 -21.52 1.29
N GLY A 81 9.96 -21.91 0.21
CA GLY A 81 10.15 -23.24 -0.30
C GLY A 81 11.59 -23.54 -0.64
N GLY A 82 12.22 -22.56 -1.27
CA GLY A 82 13.62 -22.73 -1.62
C GLY A 82 14.48 -22.89 -0.42
N MET A 83 14.18 -22.17 0.63
CA MET A 83 14.97 -22.28 1.84
C MET A 83 14.73 -23.60 2.55
N SER A 84 13.53 -24.11 2.43
CA SER A 84 13.21 -25.37 3.08
C SER A 84 14.00 -26.51 2.51
N MET A 85 14.36 -26.37 1.27
CA MET A 85 15.13 -27.40 0.62
C MET A 85 16.54 -27.43 1.16
#